data_62e66fd5dd493150caacd4ee7b052320
#
_entry.id   62e66fd5dd493150caacd4ee7b052320
#
_cell.length_a   1.000
_cell.length_b   1.000
_cell.length_c   1.000
_cell.angle_alpha   90.00
_cell.angle_beta   90.00
_cell.angle_gamma   90.00
#
_symmetry.space_group_name_H-M   'P 1'
#
loop_
_entity.id
_entity.type
_entity.pdbx_description
1 polymer ?
#
loop_
_entity_poly.entity_id
_entity_poly.type
_entity_poly.pdbx_seq_one_letter_code
_entity_poly.pdbx_strand_id
1 'polypeptide(L)'
;MNPVRPKKWLGQHFLKEDAIARRITEALTHHGGYRDVIEIGPGTGALTKHLLPRKDIDLWCVELDTEAGDHLKMHFPELQDRLIIGDFLKLDLHERFTTPFAIIGNFPYNISTQILFQVLDHRDRCTEVVGMFQKEVADRVRADPGSKVYGITSVLMQAWYTVEQVMTVEPGSFIPPPKVR
;
A
#
# COMPACT_ATOMS: atom_id res chain seq x y z
N MET A 1 5.96 -24.76 -9.93
CA MET A 1 5.80 -24.17 -8.58
C MET A 1 4.34 -23.99 -8.27
N ASN A 2 3.94 -24.23 -7.00
CA ASN A 2 2.57 -23.95 -6.61
C ASN A 2 2.35 -22.41 -6.58
N PRO A 3 1.20 -21.93 -7.07
CA PRO A 3 0.89 -20.50 -6.98
C PRO A 3 0.78 -20.07 -5.50
N VAL A 4 1.25 -18.87 -5.17
CA VAL A 4 1.08 -18.27 -3.83
C VAL A 4 -0.40 -18.31 -3.45
N ARG A 5 -0.71 -18.88 -2.29
CA ARG A 5 -2.09 -19.01 -1.82
C ARG A 5 -2.44 -17.88 -0.86
N PRO A 6 -3.57 -17.19 -1.08
CA PRO A 6 -4.02 -16.14 -0.16
C PRO A 6 -4.27 -16.69 1.24
N LYS A 7 -3.69 -16.05 2.26
CA LYS A 7 -3.83 -16.42 3.66
C LYS A 7 -4.87 -15.53 4.33
N LYS A 8 -6.00 -16.11 4.75
CA LYS A 8 -7.10 -15.35 5.36
C LYS A 8 -6.68 -14.56 6.60
N TRP A 9 -5.79 -15.14 7.41
CA TRP A 9 -5.32 -14.51 8.64
C TRP A 9 -4.41 -13.30 8.38
N LEU A 10 -3.84 -13.18 7.17
CA LEU A 10 -3.12 -12.00 6.69
C LEU A 10 -4.03 -10.99 5.99
N GLY A 11 -5.32 -11.27 5.82
CA GLY A 11 -6.24 -10.38 5.11
C GLY A 11 -5.90 -10.23 3.62
N GLN A 12 -5.26 -11.24 3.01
CA GLN A 12 -4.79 -11.18 1.62
C GLN A 12 -5.93 -11.36 0.61
N HIS A 13 -6.03 -10.40 -0.31
CA HIS A 13 -6.87 -10.41 -1.49
C HIS A 13 -6.03 -9.92 -2.67
N PHE A 14 -5.57 -10.83 -3.51
CA PHE A 14 -4.68 -10.48 -4.62
C PHE A 14 -5.45 -9.81 -5.75
N LEU A 15 -5.00 -8.65 -6.16
CA LEU A 15 -5.54 -7.93 -7.32
C LEU A 15 -5.18 -8.70 -8.59
N LYS A 16 -6.18 -9.02 -9.43
CA LYS A 16 -5.98 -9.77 -10.67
C LYS A 16 -6.02 -8.90 -11.94
N GLU A 17 -6.63 -7.71 -11.85
CA GLU A 17 -6.85 -6.84 -13.00
C GLU A 17 -5.68 -5.88 -13.21
N ASP A 18 -4.94 -6.08 -14.30
CA ASP A 18 -3.75 -5.32 -14.65
C ASP A 18 -4.02 -3.82 -14.86
N ALA A 19 -5.14 -3.49 -15.51
CA ALA A 19 -5.53 -2.11 -15.75
C ALA A 19 -5.75 -1.32 -14.44
N ILE A 20 -6.29 -1.99 -13.39
CA ILE A 20 -6.48 -1.40 -12.07
C ILE A 20 -5.12 -1.20 -11.40
N ALA A 21 -4.26 -2.22 -11.42
CA ALA A 21 -2.90 -2.13 -10.87
C ALA A 21 -2.12 -0.95 -11.48
N ARG A 22 -2.16 -0.82 -12.80
CA ARG A 22 -1.53 0.29 -13.53
C ARG A 22 -2.07 1.64 -13.06
N ARG A 23 -3.39 1.81 -13.00
CA ARG A 23 -4.01 3.08 -12.59
C ARG A 23 -3.65 3.46 -11.14
N ILE A 24 -3.50 2.48 -10.24
CA ILE A 24 -3.04 2.71 -8.87
C ILE A 24 -1.60 3.23 -8.88
N THR A 25 -0.71 2.61 -9.65
CA THR A 25 0.70 3.02 -9.71
C THR A 25 0.91 4.36 -10.41
N GLU A 26 0.02 4.72 -11.35
CA GLU A 26 0.00 6.02 -12.02
C GLU A 26 -0.54 7.16 -11.13
N ALA A 27 -1.20 6.83 -10.01
CA ALA A 27 -1.69 7.82 -9.06
C ALA A 27 -0.58 8.44 -8.18
N LEU A 28 0.64 7.89 -8.21
CA LEU A 28 1.80 8.51 -7.57
C LEU A 28 2.19 9.81 -8.30
N THR A 29 2.18 10.94 -7.59
CA THR A 29 2.38 12.28 -8.15
C THR A 29 3.77 12.86 -7.92
N HIS A 30 4.64 12.19 -7.17
CA HIS A 30 5.92 12.69 -6.67
C HIS A 30 5.80 13.91 -5.75
N HIS A 31 4.69 14.03 -5.03
CA HIS A 31 4.51 15.09 -4.06
C HIS A 31 5.63 15.09 -3.02
N GLY A 32 6.28 16.24 -2.80
CA GLY A 32 7.44 16.35 -1.91
C GLY A 32 8.77 15.88 -2.49
N GLY A 33 8.82 15.47 -3.78
CA GLY A 33 10.06 15.18 -4.51
C GLY A 33 10.77 13.90 -4.08
N TYR A 34 10.03 12.91 -3.55
CA TYR A 34 10.58 11.62 -3.12
C TYR A 34 11.13 10.82 -4.32
N ARG A 35 12.06 9.93 -4.01
CA ARG A 35 12.49 8.84 -4.88
C ARG A 35 12.11 7.48 -4.29
N ASP A 36 12.25 7.32 -2.98
CA ASP A 36 11.91 6.07 -2.31
C ASP A 36 10.39 5.85 -2.28
N VAL A 37 9.96 4.70 -2.78
CA VAL A 37 8.55 4.25 -2.75
C VAL A 37 8.49 2.89 -2.06
N ILE A 38 7.69 2.79 -1.01
CA ILE A 38 7.52 1.57 -0.21
C ILE A 38 6.21 0.90 -0.58
N GLU A 39 6.28 -0.24 -1.26
CA GLU A 39 5.11 -1.09 -1.50
C GLU A 39 4.89 -2.01 -0.31
N ILE A 40 3.72 -1.89 0.34
CA ILE A 40 3.34 -2.73 1.47
C ILE A 40 2.48 -3.90 0.99
N GLY A 41 2.93 -5.12 1.30
CA GLY A 41 2.22 -6.34 0.94
C GLY A 41 2.14 -6.56 -0.58
N PRO A 42 3.27 -6.57 -1.31
CA PRO A 42 3.29 -6.77 -2.76
C PRO A 42 2.63 -8.09 -3.20
N GLY A 43 2.59 -9.09 -2.33
CA GLY A 43 1.95 -10.37 -2.57
C GLY A 43 2.52 -11.09 -3.80
N THR A 44 1.72 -11.19 -4.87
CA THR A 44 2.16 -11.78 -6.15
C THR A 44 2.82 -10.77 -7.10
N GLY A 45 3.02 -9.52 -6.67
CA GLY A 45 3.69 -8.48 -7.46
C GLY A 45 2.77 -7.75 -8.45
N ALA A 46 1.46 -7.65 -8.14
CA ALA A 46 0.50 -7.01 -9.02
C ALA A 46 0.82 -5.53 -9.30
N LEU A 47 1.24 -4.77 -8.29
CA LEU A 47 1.70 -3.39 -8.44
C LEU A 47 3.20 -3.35 -8.75
N THR A 48 4.00 -4.22 -8.12
CA THR A 48 5.46 -4.31 -8.26
C THR A 48 5.90 -4.31 -9.72
N LYS A 49 5.25 -5.09 -10.59
CA LYS A 49 5.58 -5.18 -12.02
C LYS A 49 5.44 -3.87 -12.79
N HIS A 50 4.62 -2.93 -12.31
CA HIS A 50 4.44 -1.61 -12.90
C HIS A 50 5.35 -0.55 -12.25
N LEU A 51 5.71 -0.75 -10.98
CA LEU A 51 6.58 0.16 -10.23
C LEU A 51 8.05 -0.07 -10.52
N LEU A 52 8.48 -1.34 -10.59
CA LEU A 52 9.88 -1.72 -10.74
C LEU A 52 10.57 -1.17 -12.01
N PRO A 53 9.90 -1.10 -13.19
CA PRO A 53 10.50 -0.52 -14.40
C PRO A 53 10.66 1.00 -14.36
N ARG A 54 10.03 1.69 -13.41
CA ARG A 54 10.10 3.15 -13.29
C ARG A 54 11.50 3.57 -12.84
N LYS A 55 12.10 4.50 -13.59
CA LYS A 55 13.46 5.03 -13.31
C LYS A 55 13.45 6.27 -12.43
N ASP A 56 12.28 6.84 -12.23
CA ASP A 56 12.03 8.03 -11.42
C ASP A 56 11.87 7.70 -9.93
N ILE A 57 11.72 6.42 -9.59
CA ILE A 57 11.60 5.93 -8.21
C ILE A 57 12.59 4.82 -7.89
N ASP A 58 12.87 4.65 -6.61
CA ASP A 58 13.58 3.53 -6.01
C ASP A 58 12.57 2.70 -5.20
N LEU A 59 12.13 1.57 -5.77
CA LEU A 59 11.09 0.73 -5.18
C LEU A 59 11.65 -0.14 -4.07
N TRP A 60 11.03 -0.06 -2.90
CA TRP A 60 11.19 -0.96 -1.75
C TRP A 60 9.91 -1.78 -1.57
N CYS A 61 10.02 -3.04 -1.24
CA CYS A 61 8.90 -3.93 -0.97
C CYS A 61 8.99 -4.49 0.45
N VAL A 62 7.88 -4.45 1.19
CA VAL A 62 7.80 -5.04 2.53
C VAL A 62 6.71 -6.10 2.53
N GLU A 63 7.09 -7.36 2.73
CA GLU A 63 6.19 -8.51 2.68
C GLU A 63 6.30 -9.37 3.95
N LEU A 64 5.17 -9.60 4.59
CA LEU A 64 5.11 -10.41 5.81
C LEU A 64 5.09 -11.91 5.50
N ASP A 65 4.47 -12.27 4.37
CA ASP A 65 4.34 -13.65 3.95
C ASP A 65 5.63 -14.15 3.27
N THR A 66 6.33 -15.08 3.91
CA THR A 66 7.58 -15.64 3.37
C THR A 66 7.39 -16.37 2.04
N GLU A 67 6.22 -17.02 1.82
CA GLU A 67 5.90 -17.69 0.55
C GLU A 67 5.75 -16.66 -0.58
N ALA A 68 5.07 -15.55 -0.32
CA ALA A 68 5.00 -14.42 -1.26
C ALA A 68 6.37 -13.76 -1.45
N GLY A 69 7.16 -13.63 -0.38
CA GLY A 69 8.54 -13.14 -0.46
C GLY A 69 9.45 -13.98 -1.34
N ASP A 70 9.37 -15.30 -1.25
CA ASP A 70 10.14 -16.21 -2.11
C ASP A 70 9.67 -16.15 -3.57
N HIS A 71 8.35 -15.99 -3.79
CA HIS A 71 7.79 -15.72 -5.11
C HIS A 71 8.36 -14.43 -5.71
N LEU A 72 8.40 -13.35 -4.92
CA LEU A 72 8.92 -12.05 -5.36
C LEU A 72 10.42 -12.13 -5.71
N LYS A 73 11.24 -12.76 -4.90
CA LYS A 73 12.68 -12.97 -5.19
C LYS A 73 12.90 -13.67 -6.52
N MET A 74 12.04 -14.64 -6.85
CA MET A 74 12.16 -15.40 -8.08
C MET A 74 11.70 -14.63 -9.32
N HIS A 75 10.60 -13.87 -9.22
CA HIS A 75 9.99 -13.23 -10.37
C HIS A 75 10.43 -11.77 -10.56
N PHE A 76 11.00 -11.15 -9.50
CA PHE A 76 11.49 -9.77 -9.48
C PHE A 76 12.89 -9.72 -8.85
N PRO A 77 13.89 -10.42 -9.43
CA PRO A 77 15.24 -10.48 -8.87
C PRO A 77 15.90 -9.10 -8.78
N GLU A 78 15.42 -8.11 -9.53
CA GLU A 78 15.90 -6.73 -9.51
C GLU A 78 15.61 -6.00 -8.18
N LEU A 79 14.67 -6.50 -7.37
CA LEU A 79 14.40 -5.97 -6.03
C LEU A 79 15.60 -6.14 -5.10
N GLN A 80 16.32 -7.27 -5.21
CA GLN A 80 17.51 -7.58 -4.40
C GLN A 80 17.33 -7.23 -2.90
N ASP A 81 18.20 -6.36 -2.37
CA ASP A 81 18.17 -5.94 -0.97
C ASP A 81 17.01 -4.97 -0.62
N ARG A 82 16.25 -4.55 -1.63
CA ARG A 82 15.05 -3.71 -1.46
C ARG A 82 13.77 -4.51 -1.18
N LEU A 83 13.86 -5.83 -1.10
CA LEU A 83 12.78 -6.70 -0.62
C LEU A 83 13.02 -7.05 0.85
N ILE A 84 12.19 -6.51 1.72
CA ILE A 84 12.23 -6.75 3.16
C ILE A 84 11.15 -7.79 3.51
N ILE A 85 11.57 -8.94 4.04
CA ILE A 85 10.65 -9.93 4.58
C ILE A 85 10.43 -9.62 6.05
N GLY A 86 9.24 -9.11 6.39
CA GLY A 86 8.93 -8.70 7.74
C GLY A 86 7.63 -7.93 7.89
N ASP A 87 7.33 -7.58 9.13
CA ASP A 87 6.14 -6.82 9.50
C ASP A 87 6.39 -5.31 9.31
N PHE A 88 5.67 -4.70 8.39
CA PHE A 88 5.76 -3.26 8.13
C PHE A 88 5.54 -2.41 9.39
N LEU A 89 4.60 -2.82 10.26
CA LEU A 89 4.27 -2.08 11.48
C LEU A 89 5.40 -2.07 12.52
N LYS A 90 6.44 -2.90 12.34
CA LYS A 90 7.61 -3.01 13.23
C LYS A 90 8.88 -2.42 12.62
N LEU A 91 8.81 -1.92 11.39
CA LEU A 91 9.96 -1.30 10.74
C LEU A 91 10.20 0.09 11.31
N ASP A 92 11.45 0.38 11.63
CA ASP A 92 11.89 1.74 11.90
C ASP A 92 12.11 2.47 10.55
N LEU A 93 11.09 3.20 10.12
CA LEU A 93 11.14 3.96 8.87
C LEU A 93 12.05 5.19 9.01
N HIS A 94 12.22 5.76 10.20
CA HIS A 94 13.11 6.90 10.41
C HIS A 94 14.59 6.52 10.27
N GLU A 95 14.95 5.33 10.74
CA GLU A 95 16.32 4.82 10.58
C GLU A 95 16.62 4.50 9.12
N ARG A 96 15.65 3.89 8.41
CA ARG A 96 15.83 3.37 7.06
C ARG A 96 15.69 4.43 5.96
N PHE A 97 14.78 5.38 6.11
CA PHE A 97 14.49 6.40 5.10
C PHE A 97 14.75 7.80 5.67
N THR A 98 15.91 8.37 5.32
CA THR A 98 16.33 9.69 5.79
C THR A 98 15.86 10.84 4.90
N THR A 99 15.33 10.53 3.72
CA THR A 99 14.78 11.45 2.72
C THR A 99 13.28 11.27 2.61
N PRO A 100 12.54 12.19 1.95
CA PRO A 100 11.12 12.00 1.67
C PRO A 100 10.84 10.69 0.95
N PHE A 101 9.76 10.01 1.31
CA PHE A 101 9.30 8.76 0.70
C PHE A 101 7.79 8.74 0.51
N ALA A 102 7.32 7.84 -0.34
CA ALA A 102 5.92 7.53 -0.51
C ALA A 102 5.61 6.08 -0.11
N ILE A 103 4.36 5.84 0.24
CA ILE A 103 3.84 4.50 0.53
C ILE A 103 2.78 4.14 -0.52
N ILE A 104 2.84 2.92 -1.04
CA ILE A 104 1.84 2.39 -1.96
C ILE A 104 1.48 0.95 -1.59
N GLY A 105 0.24 0.53 -1.89
CA GLY A 105 -0.11 -0.88 -1.71
C GLY A 105 -1.58 -1.21 -1.89
N ASN A 106 -1.81 -2.50 -2.11
CA ASN A 106 -3.10 -3.14 -1.86
C ASN A 106 -3.13 -3.56 -0.39
N PHE A 107 -3.43 -2.64 0.50
CA PHE A 107 -3.22 -2.83 1.94
C PHE A 107 -4.08 -3.98 2.51
N PRO A 108 -3.46 -4.87 3.31
CA PRO A 108 -4.20 -5.91 4.02
C PRO A 108 -5.29 -5.29 4.90
N TYR A 109 -6.52 -5.79 4.79
CA TYR A 109 -7.67 -5.18 5.45
C TYR A 109 -7.58 -5.10 6.97
N ASN A 110 -6.93 -6.11 7.58
CA ASN A 110 -6.77 -6.21 9.02
C ASN A 110 -5.80 -5.19 9.63
N ILE A 111 -4.92 -4.56 8.83
CA ILE A 111 -3.92 -3.60 9.31
C ILE A 111 -4.01 -2.23 8.62
N SER A 112 -4.95 -2.01 7.72
CA SER A 112 -5.03 -0.79 6.91
C SER A 112 -5.10 0.50 7.76
N THR A 113 -5.81 0.48 8.88
CA THR A 113 -5.86 1.62 9.81
C THR A 113 -4.52 1.82 10.54
N GLN A 114 -3.83 0.74 10.93
CA GLN A 114 -2.51 0.83 11.56
C GLN A 114 -1.46 1.39 10.59
N ILE A 115 -1.56 1.04 9.30
CA ILE A 115 -0.72 1.64 8.25
C ILE A 115 -0.91 3.16 8.21
N LEU A 116 -2.17 3.66 8.29
CA LEU A 116 -2.43 5.09 8.33
C LEU A 116 -1.83 5.77 9.57
N PHE A 117 -1.83 5.12 10.73
CA PHE A 117 -1.15 5.66 11.91
C PHE A 117 0.36 5.67 11.74
N GLN A 118 0.97 4.66 11.15
CA GLN A 118 2.40 4.67 10.79
C GLN A 118 2.73 5.82 9.83
N VAL A 119 1.88 6.09 8.85
CA VAL A 119 2.01 7.25 7.96
C VAL A 119 2.01 8.56 8.76
N LEU A 120 1.09 8.72 9.72
CA LEU A 120 1.00 9.91 10.57
C LEU A 120 2.23 10.09 11.48
N ASP A 121 2.76 9.00 12.01
CA ASP A 121 3.96 9.03 12.85
C ASP A 121 5.20 9.46 12.05
N HIS A 122 5.22 9.21 10.73
CA HIS A 122 6.32 9.55 9.82
C HIS A 122 5.97 10.68 8.84
N ARG A 123 4.94 11.50 9.15
CA ARG A 123 4.41 12.57 8.26
C ARG A 123 5.43 13.64 7.88
N ASP A 124 6.52 13.75 8.63
CA ASP A 124 7.64 14.64 8.32
C ASP A 124 8.41 14.21 7.05
N ARG A 125 8.33 12.93 6.68
CA ARG A 125 9.02 12.33 5.52
C ARG A 125 8.11 11.55 4.60
N CYS A 126 7.03 10.93 5.11
CA CYS A 126 6.03 10.27 4.27
C CYS A 126 5.14 11.33 3.62
N THR A 127 5.47 11.73 2.39
CA THR A 127 4.82 12.86 1.71
C THR A 127 3.63 12.47 0.87
N GLU A 128 3.51 11.21 0.49
CA GLU A 128 2.40 10.69 -0.32
C GLU A 128 2.05 9.25 0.04
N VAL A 129 0.76 8.94 0.00
CA VAL A 129 0.25 7.57 0.19
C VAL A 129 -0.79 7.25 -0.87
N VAL A 130 -0.56 6.18 -1.62
CA VAL A 130 -1.53 5.65 -2.58
C VAL A 130 -1.90 4.23 -2.17
N GLY A 131 -3.16 4.01 -1.76
CA GLY A 131 -3.54 2.71 -1.23
C GLY A 131 -4.96 2.29 -1.53
N MET A 132 -5.16 0.99 -1.62
CA MET A 132 -6.49 0.40 -1.60
C MET A 132 -6.90 0.10 -0.16
N PHE A 133 -8.10 0.53 0.18
CA PHE A 133 -8.73 0.34 1.47
C PHE A 133 -10.11 -0.27 1.30
N GLN A 134 -10.61 -0.91 2.35
CA GLN A 134 -12.04 -1.18 2.42
C GLN A 134 -12.81 0.13 2.28
N LYS A 135 -13.96 0.08 1.57
CA LYS A 135 -14.79 1.26 1.31
C LYS A 135 -15.10 2.04 2.59
N GLU A 136 -15.44 1.36 3.68
CA GLU A 136 -15.73 1.98 4.96
C GLU A 136 -14.53 2.79 5.51
N VAL A 137 -13.32 2.27 5.38
CA VAL A 137 -12.09 2.96 5.82
C VAL A 137 -11.82 4.17 4.94
N ALA A 138 -11.92 4.01 3.62
CA ALA A 138 -11.73 5.10 2.67
C ALA A 138 -12.77 6.22 2.86
N ASP A 139 -14.04 5.86 3.04
CA ASP A 139 -15.11 6.83 3.30
C ASP A 139 -14.89 7.59 4.60
N ARG A 140 -14.37 6.91 5.64
CA ARG A 140 -14.03 7.55 6.92
C ARG A 140 -12.87 8.52 6.79
N VAL A 141 -11.79 8.13 6.10
CA VAL A 141 -10.60 8.98 5.94
C VAL A 141 -10.94 10.28 5.20
N ARG A 142 -11.82 10.24 4.19
CA ARG A 142 -12.23 11.40 3.39
C ARG A 142 -13.48 12.13 3.90
N ALA A 143 -14.09 11.67 4.98
CA ALA A 143 -15.36 12.20 5.47
C ALA A 143 -15.27 13.69 5.83
N ASP A 144 -16.31 14.45 5.47
CA ASP A 144 -16.43 15.86 5.85
C ASP A 144 -16.84 16.04 7.31
N PRO A 145 -16.42 17.13 7.98
CA PRO A 145 -16.85 17.47 9.32
C PRO A 145 -18.39 17.50 9.43
N GLY A 146 -18.92 16.91 10.50
CA GLY A 146 -20.36 16.82 10.74
C GLY A 146 -21.05 15.62 10.11
N SER A 147 -20.39 14.83 9.27
CA SER A 147 -20.95 13.56 8.77
C SER A 147 -20.89 12.47 9.84
N LYS A 148 -21.78 11.44 9.74
CA LYS A 148 -21.84 10.32 10.69
C LYS A 148 -20.57 9.47 10.73
N VAL A 149 -19.79 9.47 9.66
CA VAL A 149 -18.56 8.65 9.52
C VAL A 149 -17.29 9.45 9.83
N TYR A 150 -17.42 10.77 10.04
CA TYR A 150 -16.30 11.63 10.45
C TYR A 150 -15.82 11.24 11.84
N GLY A 151 -14.53 10.98 11.97
CA GLY A 151 -13.94 10.51 13.22
C GLY A 151 -12.46 10.82 13.31
N ILE A 152 -11.82 10.25 14.32
CA ILE A 152 -10.40 10.52 14.62
C ILE A 152 -9.47 10.34 13.41
N THR A 153 -9.69 9.31 12.61
CA THR A 153 -8.88 9.05 11.40
C THR A 153 -9.09 10.15 10.35
N SER A 154 -10.33 10.66 10.18
CA SER A 154 -10.62 11.79 9.28
C SER A 154 -9.85 13.02 9.72
N VAL A 155 -9.98 13.40 11.02
CA VAL A 155 -9.31 14.56 11.60
C VAL A 155 -7.81 14.49 11.41
N LEU A 156 -7.20 13.39 11.83
CA LEU A 156 -5.75 13.26 11.84
C LEU A 156 -5.17 13.22 10.42
N MET A 157 -5.79 12.46 9.52
CA MET A 157 -5.28 12.38 8.14
C MET A 157 -5.45 13.72 7.41
N GLN A 158 -6.63 14.35 7.48
CA GLN A 158 -6.90 15.61 6.78
C GLN A 158 -6.17 16.83 7.37
N ALA A 159 -5.65 16.73 8.59
CA ALA A 159 -4.79 17.76 9.15
C ALA A 159 -3.42 17.87 8.44
N TRP A 160 -2.97 16.77 7.78
CA TRP A 160 -1.65 16.67 7.18
C TRP A 160 -1.67 16.34 5.70
N TYR A 161 -2.74 15.71 5.20
CA TYR A 161 -2.84 15.22 3.82
C TYR A 161 -4.14 15.71 3.16
N THR A 162 -4.05 16.05 1.89
CA THR A 162 -5.23 16.15 1.03
C THR A 162 -5.63 14.73 0.63
N VAL A 163 -6.90 14.38 0.87
CA VAL A 163 -7.40 13.02 0.62
C VAL A 163 -8.25 13.01 -0.64
N GLU A 164 -7.83 12.24 -1.62
CA GLU A 164 -8.52 12.11 -2.90
C GLU A 164 -8.90 10.66 -3.19
N GLN A 165 -10.06 10.46 -3.78
CA GLN A 165 -10.49 9.14 -4.25
C GLN A 165 -10.08 8.93 -5.70
N VAL A 166 -9.16 8.01 -5.96
CA VAL A 166 -8.70 7.68 -7.31
C VAL A 166 -9.76 6.89 -8.08
N MET A 167 -10.32 5.84 -7.45
CA MET A 167 -11.35 4.98 -8.04
C MET A 167 -12.03 4.12 -6.98
N THR A 168 -13.11 3.45 -7.38
CA THR A 168 -13.71 2.33 -6.64
C THR A 168 -13.37 1.04 -7.36
N VAL A 169 -12.93 0.03 -6.61
CA VAL A 169 -12.59 -1.30 -7.15
C VAL A 169 -13.61 -2.31 -6.65
N GLU A 170 -14.20 -3.06 -7.59
CA GLU A 170 -15.22 -4.05 -7.26
C GLU A 170 -14.59 -5.33 -6.68
N PRO A 171 -15.28 -6.03 -5.76
CA PRO A 171 -14.77 -7.26 -5.14
C PRO A 171 -14.36 -8.34 -6.14
N GLY A 172 -15.01 -8.38 -7.31
CA GLY A 172 -14.69 -9.31 -8.40
C GLY A 172 -13.29 -9.15 -8.98
N SER A 173 -12.60 -8.03 -8.72
CA SER A 173 -11.23 -7.76 -9.19
C SER A 173 -10.16 -8.44 -8.33
N PHE A 174 -10.55 -9.17 -7.29
CA PHE A 174 -9.62 -9.81 -6.36
C PHE A 174 -9.77 -11.34 -6.32
N ILE A 175 -8.70 -12.01 -5.88
CA ILE A 175 -8.67 -13.46 -5.59
C ILE A 175 -8.12 -13.67 -4.17
N PRO A 176 -8.90 -14.27 -3.24
CA PRO A 176 -10.35 -14.44 -3.33
C PRO A 176 -11.07 -13.09 -3.29
N PRO A 177 -12.32 -13.00 -3.80
CA PRO A 177 -13.10 -11.77 -3.63
C PRO A 177 -13.31 -11.46 -2.13
N PRO A 178 -13.13 -10.21 -1.70
CA PRO A 178 -13.48 -9.82 -0.34
C PRO A 178 -14.99 -9.89 -0.12
N LYS A 179 -15.42 -10.18 1.11
CA LYS A 179 -16.84 -10.23 1.47
C LYS A 179 -17.48 -8.84 1.59
N VAL A 180 -16.65 -7.81 1.71
CA VAL A 180 -17.04 -6.40 1.84
C VAL A 180 -16.29 -5.58 0.78
N ARG A 181 -16.91 -4.46 0.36
CA ARG A 181 -16.25 -3.50 -0.54
C ARG A 181 -15.15 -2.73 0.18
#